data_7c5a8ddb0a5907f148d8c4dc3f3b7a68
#
_entry.id   7c5a8ddb0a5907f148d8c4dc3f3b7a68
#
_cell.length_a   1.000
_cell.length_b   1.000
_cell.length_c   1.000
_cell.angle_alpha   90.00
_cell.angle_beta   90.00
_cell.angle_gamma   90.00
#
_symmetry.space_group_name_H-M   'P 1'
#
loop_
_entity.id
_entity.type
_entity.pdbx_description
1 polymer ?
#
loop_
_entity_poly.entity_id
_entity_poly.type
_entity_poly.pdbx_seq_one_letter_code
_entity_poly.pdbx_strand_id
1 'polypeptide(L)'
;MADVKYPLYETTVFEDFRIMVENAAEKFPDRTAFSYKKRPKDKDTVKVTYAETREYIRHMGTELIHMGLSDKHVALIGESSYKWICSYFCLMSIGAVVVPIDKDLPPDEIAGIINFAECEYVIYSRHIEDKISKIRDKIPNVRTLICMSRAKIDGAVELFDIVGRGRERYNAGDNSFYNYRIDRDRLATIVFTSGTTGKGKGVMLSQKNIVSNMTQGMYLFAITPKTMNVLPPHHTFGSTVNFVGHFSQGSEIYISSGLKYIAEEIKEQQPTHLVLVPLFVETLYKKMWQAAEKSGRAQTLRRMIKVSNFLRKLGIDLRRKLFRSVLXAFGGKLELIICGGAYLHQEIIDTFESIGITILNGYGITECSPLISCNRNKYQKKGSVGVPILGSTVKIHNPDENGEGEICVKGPHVMLGYYKDPEATEAAFDDEGFFRTGDYGRLDEDGWLYITGRLKNMIVLSNGKNVYPEEIEAEISNVFGVNECVVYAGESKSQXGKEVIVAEIFPDFDALKEKGIHDVQEYFEERIKEINSRMVVYKAVKKVKIREEEFPKNTSRKIIRFAIDKTIE
;
A
#
# COMPACT_ATOMS: atom_id res chain seq x y z
N MET A 1 24.39 -9.43 7.75
CA MET A 1 23.69 -9.25 6.46
C MET A 1 23.40 -10.61 5.86
N ALA A 2 22.15 -10.83 5.44
CA ALA A 2 21.85 -12.06 4.72
C ALA A 2 22.65 -12.06 3.41
N ASP A 3 23.22 -13.19 3.07
CA ASP A 3 23.95 -13.33 1.80
C ASP A 3 22.94 -13.20 0.65
N VAL A 4 22.95 -12.05 -0.02
CA VAL A 4 22.06 -11.84 -1.15
C VAL A 4 22.67 -12.53 -2.37
N LYS A 5 22.01 -13.53 -2.83
CA LYS A 5 22.46 -14.42 -3.91
C LYS A 5 22.67 -13.70 -5.24
N TYR A 6 21.90 -12.64 -5.50
CA TYR A 6 21.90 -11.96 -6.81
C TYR A 6 22.42 -10.54 -6.68
N PRO A 7 23.00 -9.97 -7.76
CA PRO A 7 23.58 -8.63 -7.70
C PRO A 7 22.61 -7.57 -7.20
N LEU A 8 23.09 -6.67 -6.38
CA LEU A 8 22.29 -5.55 -5.87
C LEU A 8 22.26 -4.43 -6.90
N TYR A 9 21.14 -3.68 -6.92
CA TYR A 9 21.01 -2.52 -7.80
C TYR A 9 21.67 -1.31 -7.16
N GLU A 10 22.12 -0.37 -7.99
CA GLU A 10 22.59 0.93 -7.51
C GLU A 10 21.39 1.69 -6.94
N THR A 11 21.61 2.37 -5.83
CA THR A 11 20.56 3.15 -5.19
C THR A 11 21.17 4.40 -4.56
N THR A 12 20.33 5.43 -4.36
CA THR A 12 20.73 6.65 -3.66
C THR A 12 20.46 6.44 -2.17
N VAL A 13 21.51 6.64 -1.36
CA VAL A 13 21.41 6.52 0.09
C VAL A 13 21.28 7.92 0.68
N PHE A 14 20.39 8.09 1.64
CA PHE A 14 20.18 9.36 2.32
C PHE A 14 19.86 9.09 3.80
N GLU A 15 20.23 10.04 4.65
CA GLU A 15 20.13 9.86 6.10
C GLU A 15 18.83 10.42 6.69
N ASP A 16 18.30 11.46 6.07
CA ASP A 16 17.05 12.08 6.51
C ASP A 16 16.32 12.70 5.32
N PHE A 17 15.09 13.16 5.56
CA PHE A 17 14.24 13.71 4.49
C PHE A 17 14.83 14.98 3.86
N ARG A 18 15.43 15.84 4.68
CA ARG A 18 16.02 17.07 4.13
C ARG A 18 17.17 16.74 3.18
N ILE A 19 18.05 15.81 3.58
CA ILE A 19 19.15 15.35 2.73
C ILE A 19 18.60 14.69 1.46
N MET A 20 17.52 13.91 1.59
CA MET A 20 16.87 13.28 0.43
C MET A 20 16.47 14.33 -0.61
N VAL A 21 15.77 15.37 -0.15
CA VAL A 21 15.30 16.43 -1.06
C VAL A 21 16.48 17.18 -1.68
N GLU A 22 17.49 17.52 -0.86
CA GLU A 22 18.66 18.24 -1.35
C GLU A 22 19.44 17.42 -2.38
N ASN A 23 19.68 16.15 -2.08
CA ASN A 23 20.41 15.26 -2.99
C ASN A 23 19.69 15.09 -4.32
N ALA A 24 18.39 14.86 -4.29
CA ALA A 24 17.60 14.68 -5.49
C ALA A 24 17.60 15.95 -6.34
N ALA A 25 17.45 17.11 -5.70
CA ALA A 25 17.44 18.40 -6.41
C ALA A 25 18.81 18.73 -7.02
N GLU A 26 19.90 18.36 -6.35
CA GLU A 26 21.26 18.57 -6.88
C GLU A 26 21.56 17.62 -8.03
N LYS A 27 21.13 16.36 -7.91
CA LYS A 27 21.42 15.34 -8.92
C LYS A 27 20.52 15.48 -10.14
N PHE A 28 19.25 15.84 -9.94
CA PHE A 28 18.24 15.88 -11.02
C PHE A 28 17.49 17.22 -11.07
N PRO A 29 18.18 18.38 -11.07
CA PRO A 29 17.49 19.67 -10.87
C PRO A 29 16.38 19.95 -11.89
N ASP A 30 16.60 19.60 -13.15
CA ASP A 30 15.68 19.94 -14.24
C ASP A 30 14.68 18.83 -14.57
N ARG A 31 14.81 17.70 -13.90
CA ARG A 31 13.89 16.57 -14.11
C ARG A 31 12.56 16.86 -13.43
N THR A 32 11.46 16.43 -14.05
CA THR A 32 10.13 16.52 -13.43
C THR A 32 10.09 15.60 -12.21
N ALA A 33 9.76 16.16 -11.05
CA ALA A 33 9.57 15.38 -9.82
C ALA A 33 8.12 14.97 -9.71
N PHE A 34 7.20 15.90 -9.88
CA PHE A 34 5.76 15.65 -9.77
C PHE A 34 5.03 16.24 -10.96
N SER A 35 3.99 15.52 -11.37
CA SER A 35 3.09 16.02 -12.41
C SER A 35 1.66 15.68 -12.00
N TYR A 36 0.72 16.51 -12.39
CA TYR A 36 -0.68 16.35 -12.03
C TYR A 36 -1.55 17.27 -12.89
N LYS A 37 -2.85 17.04 -12.86
CA LYS A 37 -3.82 17.93 -13.50
C LYS A 37 -4.47 18.81 -12.44
N LYS A 38 -4.65 20.10 -12.75
CA LYS A 38 -5.35 21.01 -11.83
C LYS A 38 -6.80 20.58 -11.65
N ARG A 39 -7.44 20.17 -12.72
CA ARG A 39 -8.79 19.62 -12.73
C ARG A 39 -8.77 18.33 -13.54
N PRO A 40 -9.55 17.31 -13.12
CA PRO A 40 -9.46 16.00 -13.78
C PRO A 40 -9.67 16.00 -15.30
N LYS A 41 -10.48 16.91 -15.81
CA LYS A 41 -10.79 16.97 -17.23
C LYS A 41 -9.84 17.85 -18.05
N ASP A 42 -8.88 18.49 -17.41
CA ASP A 42 -7.89 19.31 -18.11
C ASP A 42 -7.05 18.44 -19.05
N LYS A 43 -6.71 18.98 -20.21
CA LYS A 43 -5.80 18.32 -21.14
C LYS A 43 -4.34 18.50 -20.72
N ASP A 44 -4.04 19.66 -20.16
CA ASP A 44 -2.68 20.02 -19.77
C ASP A 44 -2.33 19.45 -18.39
N THR A 45 -1.08 19.02 -18.28
CA THR A 45 -0.50 18.51 -17.05
C THR A 45 0.45 19.54 -16.49
N VAL A 46 0.31 19.86 -15.20
CA VAL A 46 1.27 20.70 -14.48
C VAL A 46 2.48 19.83 -14.17
N LYS A 47 3.68 20.36 -14.41
CA LYS A 47 4.94 19.67 -14.10
C LYS A 47 5.78 20.54 -13.19
N VAL A 48 6.33 19.92 -12.13
CA VAL A 48 7.19 20.61 -11.18
C VAL A 48 8.52 19.86 -11.10
N THR A 49 9.63 20.59 -11.25
CA THR A 49 10.96 19.98 -11.24
C THR A 49 11.43 19.68 -9.82
N TYR A 50 12.48 18.88 -9.71
CA TYR A 50 13.13 18.60 -8.43
C TYR A 50 13.67 19.89 -7.80
N ALA A 51 14.28 20.76 -8.61
CA ALA A 51 14.77 22.06 -8.09
C ALA A 51 13.64 22.93 -7.55
N GLU A 52 12.52 23.00 -8.28
CA GLU A 52 11.35 23.76 -7.83
C GLU A 52 10.75 23.20 -6.55
N THR A 53 10.74 21.86 -6.44
CA THR A 53 10.22 21.18 -5.25
C THR A 53 11.08 21.50 -4.03
N ARG A 54 12.40 21.48 -4.16
CA ARG A 54 13.30 21.85 -3.08
C ARG A 54 13.03 23.30 -2.61
N GLU A 55 12.89 24.23 -3.55
CA GLU A 55 12.59 25.63 -3.20
C GLU A 55 11.28 25.73 -2.41
N TYR A 56 10.25 25.07 -2.90
CA TYR A 56 8.93 25.10 -2.28
C TYR A 56 9.00 24.59 -0.84
N ILE A 57 9.70 23.48 -0.63
CA ILE A 57 9.81 22.85 0.69
C ILE A 57 10.62 23.75 1.64
N ARG A 58 11.75 24.31 1.19
CA ARG A 58 12.55 25.12 2.12
C ARG A 58 11.91 26.45 2.44
N HIS A 59 11.15 27.04 1.51
CA HIS A 59 10.40 28.26 1.79
C HIS A 59 9.29 27.98 2.79
N MET A 60 8.52 26.92 2.56
CA MET A 60 7.48 26.48 3.49
C MET A 60 8.07 26.21 4.88
N GLY A 61 9.17 25.46 4.93
CA GLY A 61 9.81 25.07 6.18
C GLY A 61 10.35 26.25 6.95
N THR A 62 10.90 27.25 6.27
CA THR A 62 11.40 28.45 6.93
C THR A 62 10.28 29.15 7.71
N GLU A 63 9.12 29.33 7.09
CA GLU A 63 8.00 29.98 7.77
C GLU A 63 7.39 29.09 8.86
N LEU A 64 7.25 27.78 8.59
CA LEU A 64 6.68 26.87 9.60
C LEU A 64 7.54 26.81 10.87
N ILE A 65 8.85 26.90 10.73
CA ILE A 65 9.75 26.99 11.90
C ILE A 65 9.42 28.24 12.70
N HIS A 66 9.26 29.38 12.04
CA HIS A 66 8.92 30.63 12.70
C HIS A 66 7.53 30.60 13.33
N MET A 67 6.62 29.81 12.77
CA MET A 67 5.29 29.60 13.34
C MET A 67 5.30 28.65 14.55
N GLY A 68 6.44 27.98 14.80
CA GLY A 68 6.61 27.13 15.96
C GLY A 68 6.26 25.66 15.77
N LEU A 69 6.24 25.18 14.54
CA LEU A 69 5.83 23.80 14.27
C LEU A 69 6.91 22.74 14.58
N SER A 70 8.18 23.15 14.70
CA SER A 70 9.22 22.19 15.10
C SER A 70 8.84 21.57 16.45
N ASP A 71 9.01 20.26 16.58
CA ASP A 71 8.70 19.48 17.78
C ASP A 71 7.20 19.41 18.11
N LYS A 72 6.33 19.91 17.24
CA LYS A 72 4.88 19.86 17.44
C LYS A 72 4.27 18.75 16.60
N HIS A 73 3.13 18.24 17.05
CA HIS A 73 2.36 17.24 16.30
C HIS A 73 1.42 17.97 15.36
N VAL A 74 1.48 17.59 14.09
CA VAL A 74 0.76 18.26 13.00
C VAL A 74 -0.08 17.23 12.25
N ALA A 75 -1.40 17.38 12.28
CA ALA A 75 -2.28 16.54 11.47
C ALA A 75 -2.19 16.98 10.02
N LEU A 76 -2.08 16.01 9.13
CA LEU A 76 -1.99 16.24 7.68
C LEU A 76 -3.10 15.43 7.02
N ILE A 77 -4.10 16.14 6.45
CA ILE A 77 -5.33 15.50 6.01
C ILE A 77 -5.69 15.95 4.60
N GLY A 78 -5.78 15.02 3.68
CA GLY A 78 -6.19 15.34 2.32
C GLY A 78 -5.92 14.21 1.36
N GLU A 79 -6.36 14.42 0.13
CA GLU A 79 -6.07 13.52 -0.98
C GLU A 79 -4.59 13.66 -1.38
N SER A 80 -4.09 12.68 -2.13
CA SER A 80 -2.76 12.77 -2.71
C SER A 80 -2.68 14.02 -3.57
N SER A 81 -1.69 14.85 -3.30
CA SER A 81 -1.49 16.09 -4.05
C SER A 81 -0.04 16.53 -3.86
N TYR A 82 0.40 17.40 -4.74
CA TYR A 82 1.72 18.01 -4.62
C TYR A 82 1.87 18.71 -3.26
N LYS A 83 0.84 19.43 -2.86
CA LYS A 83 0.87 20.17 -1.58
C LYS A 83 0.91 19.22 -0.38
N TRP A 84 0.19 18.08 -0.44
CA TRP A 84 0.23 17.10 0.64
C TRP A 84 1.65 16.52 0.78
N ILE A 85 2.24 16.11 -0.34
CA ILE A 85 3.56 15.46 -0.34
C ILE A 85 4.64 16.42 0.11
N CYS A 86 4.61 17.66 -0.39
CA CYS A 86 5.58 18.68 0.01
C CYS A 86 5.43 19.05 1.46
N SER A 87 4.19 19.09 1.97
CA SER A 87 3.95 19.34 3.40
C SER A 87 4.55 18.20 4.23
N TYR A 88 4.37 16.96 3.79
CA TYR A 88 4.92 15.78 4.47
C TYR A 88 6.45 15.86 4.51
N PHE A 89 7.09 16.08 3.37
CA PHE A 89 8.55 16.19 3.29
C PHE A 89 9.06 17.37 4.11
N CYS A 90 8.33 18.49 4.08
CA CYS A 90 8.70 19.69 4.80
C CYS A 90 8.64 19.46 6.32
N LEU A 91 7.54 18.90 6.80
CA LEU A 91 7.35 18.66 8.24
C LEU A 91 8.44 17.71 8.78
N MET A 92 8.79 16.68 8.00
CA MET A 92 9.90 15.80 8.35
C MET A 92 11.23 16.57 8.43
N SER A 93 11.41 17.56 7.55
CA SER A 93 12.66 18.32 7.46
C SER A 93 12.82 19.35 8.60
N ILE A 94 11.75 19.72 9.27
CA ILE A 94 11.79 20.72 10.34
C ILE A 94 11.55 20.12 11.74
N GLY A 95 11.48 18.79 11.83
CA GLY A 95 11.33 18.11 13.12
C GLY A 95 9.94 18.12 13.70
N ALA A 96 8.91 18.38 12.90
CA ALA A 96 7.53 18.22 13.34
C ALA A 96 7.19 16.73 13.36
N VAL A 97 6.17 16.36 14.13
CA VAL A 97 5.65 14.98 14.13
C VAL A 97 4.40 14.97 13.24
N VAL A 98 4.46 14.26 12.14
CA VAL A 98 3.36 14.22 11.17
C VAL A 98 2.35 13.17 11.61
N VAL A 99 1.08 13.55 11.64
CA VAL A 99 -0.02 12.61 11.89
C VAL A 99 -0.89 12.59 10.63
N PRO A 100 -0.56 11.70 9.67
CA PRO A 100 -1.37 11.63 8.45
C PRO A 100 -2.70 10.96 8.75
N ILE A 101 -3.79 11.60 8.35
CA ILE A 101 -5.14 11.14 8.68
C ILE A 101 -5.92 10.91 7.38
N ASP A 102 -6.65 9.81 7.35
CA ASP A 102 -7.51 9.45 6.23
C ASP A 102 -8.66 10.47 6.10
N LYS A 103 -8.69 11.15 4.98
CA LYS A 103 -9.71 12.18 4.71
C LYS A 103 -11.13 11.62 4.64
N ASP A 104 -11.26 10.32 4.41
CA ASP A 104 -12.57 9.68 4.23
C ASP A 104 -13.22 9.24 5.54
N LEU A 105 -12.50 9.37 6.65
CA LEU A 105 -13.08 9.07 7.96
C LEU A 105 -14.20 10.07 8.30
N PRO A 106 -15.19 9.64 9.08
CA PRO A 106 -16.21 10.58 9.57
C PRO A 106 -15.59 11.70 10.40
N PRO A 107 -16.20 12.90 10.41
CA PRO A 107 -15.61 14.03 11.14
C PRO A 107 -15.26 13.74 12.60
N ASP A 108 -16.10 13.03 13.33
CA ASP A 108 -15.83 12.74 14.75
C ASP A 108 -14.63 11.81 14.93
N GLU A 109 -14.39 10.89 14.00
CA GLU A 109 -13.19 10.05 14.06
C GLU A 109 -11.94 10.85 13.77
N ILE A 110 -12.01 11.80 12.83
CA ILE A 110 -10.89 12.70 12.55
C ILE A 110 -10.56 13.52 13.81
N ALA A 111 -11.59 14.09 14.47
CA ALA A 111 -11.39 14.83 15.71
C ALA A 111 -10.78 13.95 16.79
N GLY A 112 -11.24 12.71 16.89
CA GLY A 112 -10.70 11.75 17.86
C GLY A 112 -9.22 11.49 17.68
N ILE A 113 -8.77 11.32 16.43
CA ILE A 113 -7.35 11.12 16.12
C ILE A 113 -6.54 12.36 16.42
N ILE A 114 -7.03 13.54 16.02
CA ILE A 114 -6.35 14.82 16.28
C ILE A 114 -6.11 15.00 17.77
N ASN A 115 -7.14 14.73 18.58
CA ASN A 115 -7.04 14.89 20.03
C ASN A 115 -6.16 13.82 20.66
N PHE A 116 -6.34 12.58 20.28
CA PHE A 116 -5.53 11.47 20.83
C PHE A 116 -4.05 11.66 20.52
N ALA A 117 -3.74 12.07 19.28
CA ALA A 117 -2.36 12.29 18.83
C ALA A 117 -1.82 13.64 19.30
N GLU A 118 -2.62 14.45 20.01
CA GLU A 118 -2.18 15.72 20.61
C GLU A 118 -1.68 16.71 19.57
N CYS A 119 -2.38 16.77 18.43
CA CYS A 119 -2.01 17.71 17.37
C CYS A 119 -2.35 19.14 17.76
N GLU A 120 -1.40 20.04 17.55
CA GLU A 120 -1.60 21.49 17.79
C GLU A 120 -1.79 22.27 16.50
N TYR A 121 -1.54 21.65 15.36
CA TYR A 121 -1.68 22.25 14.03
C TYR A 121 -2.36 21.23 13.11
N VAL A 122 -3.14 21.74 12.16
CA VAL A 122 -3.79 20.89 11.15
C VAL A 122 -3.52 21.50 9.78
N ILE A 123 -2.91 20.74 8.88
CA ILE A 123 -2.77 21.10 7.47
C ILE A 123 -3.77 20.24 6.71
N TYR A 124 -4.70 20.87 5.99
CA TYR A 124 -5.81 20.16 5.37
C TYR A 124 -6.07 20.63 3.94
N SER A 125 -6.60 19.74 3.11
CA SER A 125 -6.99 20.10 1.76
C SER A 125 -8.36 20.75 1.76
N ARG A 126 -8.62 21.60 0.78
CA ARG A 126 -9.88 22.29 0.65
C ARG A 126 -11.07 21.33 0.55
N HIS A 127 -10.83 20.16 -0.04
CA HIS A 127 -11.89 19.14 -0.24
C HIS A 127 -12.52 18.67 1.07
N ILE A 128 -11.77 18.76 2.18
CA ILE A 128 -12.30 18.31 3.47
C ILE A 128 -12.58 19.46 4.43
N GLU A 129 -12.57 20.68 3.92
CA GLU A 129 -12.78 21.86 4.78
C GLU A 129 -14.11 21.81 5.53
N ASP A 130 -15.17 21.30 4.90
CA ASP A 130 -16.47 21.16 5.57
C ASP A 130 -16.39 20.24 6.78
N LYS A 131 -15.62 19.15 6.70
CA LYS A 131 -15.41 18.25 7.83
C LYS A 131 -14.65 18.96 8.95
N ILE A 132 -13.61 19.72 8.59
CA ILE A 132 -12.81 20.48 9.57
C ILE A 132 -13.68 21.52 10.26
N SER A 133 -14.52 22.21 9.51
CA SER A 133 -15.44 23.21 10.05
C SER A 133 -16.38 22.60 11.09
N LYS A 134 -16.88 21.42 10.83
CA LYS A 134 -17.82 20.71 11.74
C LYS A 134 -17.17 20.32 13.06
N ILE A 135 -15.86 20.09 13.08
CA ILE A 135 -15.17 19.59 14.28
C ILE A 135 -14.33 20.67 14.97
N ARG A 136 -14.39 21.91 14.51
CA ARG A 136 -13.54 22.98 15.02
C ARG A 136 -13.64 23.13 16.55
N ASP A 137 -14.85 23.05 17.11
CA ASP A 137 -15.07 23.14 18.57
C ASP A 137 -14.68 21.84 19.30
N LYS A 138 -14.43 20.77 18.57
CA LYS A 138 -14.11 19.47 19.16
C LYS A 138 -12.60 19.21 19.23
N ILE A 139 -11.79 20.14 18.69
CA ILE A 139 -10.33 20.02 18.70
C ILE A 139 -9.73 21.26 19.37
N PRO A 140 -9.98 21.41 20.68
CA PRO A 140 -9.64 22.67 21.37
C PRO A 140 -8.14 22.96 21.49
N ASN A 141 -7.28 21.96 21.36
CA ASN A 141 -5.84 22.16 21.49
C ASN A 141 -5.16 22.57 20.19
N VAL A 142 -5.90 22.59 19.09
CA VAL A 142 -5.35 23.01 17.80
C VAL A 142 -5.23 24.53 17.80
N ARG A 143 -3.99 25.03 17.63
CA ARG A 143 -3.68 26.46 17.62
C ARG A 143 -3.97 27.10 16.27
N THR A 144 -3.63 26.39 15.19
CA THR A 144 -3.71 26.94 13.85
C THR A 144 -4.21 25.89 12.86
N LEU A 145 -5.18 26.31 12.05
CA LEU A 145 -5.64 25.55 10.89
C LEU A 145 -4.94 26.12 9.66
N ILE A 146 -4.35 25.25 8.86
CA ILE A 146 -3.63 25.64 7.64
C ILE A 146 -4.32 24.96 6.45
N CYS A 147 -4.90 25.77 5.57
CA CYS A 147 -5.54 25.26 4.37
C CYS A 147 -4.53 25.19 3.23
N MET A 148 -4.51 24.10 2.51
CA MET A 148 -3.58 23.94 1.38
C MET A 148 -3.91 24.86 0.21
N SER A 149 -5.15 25.35 0.15
CA SER A 149 -5.64 26.24 -0.91
C SER A 149 -6.25 27.49 -0.27
N ARG A 150 -7.32 28.01 -0.87
CA ARG A 150 -8.05 29.15 -0.31
C ARG A 150 -8.98 28.66 0.81
N ALA A 151 -8.86 29.27 1.96
CA ALA A 151 -9.63 28.90 3.15
C ALA A 151 -10.97 29.65 3.19
N LYS A 152 -12.02 28.92 3.59
CA LYS A 152 -13.32 29.51 3.90
C LYS A 152 -13.48 29.68 5.42
N ILE A 153 -12.76 28.88 6.21
CA ILE A 153 -12.83 28.96 7.68
C ILE A 153 -12.13 30.23 8.15
N ASP A 154 -12.83 31.02 8.94
CA ASP A 154 -12.28 32.25 9.54
C ASP A 154 -11.08 31.91 10.42
N GLY A 155 -10.00 32.67 10.23
CA GLY A 155 -8.78 32.49 11.01
C GLY A 155 -7.82 31.40 10.50
N ALA A 156 -8.24 30.63 9.50
CA ALA A 156 -7.34 29.66 8.89
C ALA A 156 -6.27 30.39 8.06
N VAL A 157 -5.05 29.86 8.12
CA VAL A 157 -3.91 30.39 7.37
C VAL A 157 -3.81 29.60 6.06
N GLU A 158 -3.44 30.26 4.98
CA GLU A 158 -3.31 29.61 3.69
C GLU A 158 -1.85 29.24 3.41
N LEU A 159 -1.64 28.06 2.87
CA LEU A 159 -0.30 27.55 2.58
C LEU A 159 0.46 28.48 1.62
N PHE A 160 -0.26 29.06 0.65
CA PHE A 160 0.33 30.04 -0.29
C PHE A 160 1.01 31.19 0.44
N ASP A 161 0.36 31.73 1.48
CA ASP A 161 0.91 32.83 2.27
C ASP A 161 2.11 32.38 3.11
N ILE A 162 2.04 31.15 3.65
CA ILE A 162 3.16 30.58 4.42
C ILE A 162 4.39 30.47 3.53
N VAL A 163 4.24 29.93 2.34
CA VAL A 163 5.35 29.77 1.39
C VAL A 163 5.90 31.13 0.98
N GLY A 164 5.02 32.11 0.73
CA GLY A 164 5.43 33.48 0.36
C GLY A 164 6.25 34.15 1.46
N ARG A 165 5.79 34.06 2.72
CA ARG A 165 6.53 34.63 3.86
C ARG A 165 7.87 33.91 4.04
N GLY A 166 7.88 32.59 3.87
CA GLY A 166 9.11 31.82 3.98
C GLY A 166 10.12 32.17 2.89
N ARG A 167 9.64 32.42 1.67
CA ARG A 167 10.49 32.86 0.56
C ARG A 167 11.15 34.21 0.90
N GLU A 168 10.38 35.15 1.41
CA GLU A 168 10.89 36.46 1.81
C GLU A 168 11.97 36.33 2.89
N ARG A 169 11.70 35.51 3.92
CA ARG A 169 12.68 35.29 5.00
C ARG A 169 13.95 34.63 4.46
N TYR A 170 13.80 33.58 3.64
CA TYR A 170 14.94 32.85 3.09
C TYR A 170 15.79 33.76 2.21
N ASN A 171 15.14 34.54 1.36
CA ASN A 171 15.86 35.48 0.44
C ASN A 171 16.54 36.61 1.21
N ALA A 172 16.06 36.94 2.41
CA ALA A 172 16.69 37.93 3.28
C ALA A 172 17.82 37.34 4.13
N GLY A 173 18.15 36.08 3.96
CA GLY A 173 19.29 35.46 4.63
C GLY A 173 18.93 34.55 5.80
N ASP A 174 17.64 34.31 6.05
CA ASP A 174 17.21 33.41 7.10
C ASP A 174 17.58 31.98 6.70
N ASN A 175 18.43 31.33 7.49
CA ASN A 175 18.91 29.98 7.23
C ASN A 175 18.37 28.97 8.26
N SER A 176 17.29 29.29 8.94
CA SER A 176 16.75 28.44 10.01
C SER A 176 16.37 27.04 9.52
N PHE A 177 15.90 26.91 8.27
CA PHE A 177 15.55 25.61 7.69
C PHE A 177 16.77 24.68 7.68
N TYR A 178 17.91 25.17 7.23
CA TYR A 178 19.14 24.35 7.16
C TYR A 178 19.85 24.26 8.51
N ASN A 179 19.63 25.19 9.41
CA ASN A 179 20.24 25.18 10.73
C ASN A 179 19.51 24.23 11.69
N TYR A 180 18.27 23.87 11.39
CA TYR A 180 17.53 22.92 12.24
C TYR A 180 18.28 21.58 12.26
N ARG A 181 18.52 21.05 13.45
CA ARG A 181 19.21 19.75 13.60
C ARG A 181 18.19 18.62 13.68
N ILE A 182 18.15 17.80 12.64
CA ILE A 182 17.26 16.65 12.59
C ILE A 182 17.82 15.54 13.45
N ASP A 183 17.00 15.06 14.39
CA ASP A 183 17.32 13.86 15.18
C ASP A 183 16.54 12.71 14.56
N ARG A 184 17.23 11.87 13.80
CA ARG A 184 16.59 10.80 13.04
C ARG A 184 16.06 9.66 13.93
N ASP A 185 16.44 9.62 15.21
CA ASP A 185 15.96 8.59 16.15
C ASP A 185 14.68 8.99 16.87
N ARG A 186 14.28 10.26 16.76
CA ARG A 186 13.08 10.76 17.41
C ARG A 186 11.80 10.36 16.67
N LEU A 187 10.70 10.39 17.39
CA LEU A 187 9.36 10.25 16.79
C LEU A 187 9.19 11.27 15.66
N ALA A 188 8.84 10.81 14.47
CA ALA A 188 8.66 11.68 13.29
C ALA A 188 7.26 11.59 12.72
N THR A 189 6.58 10.45 12.90
CA THR A 189 5.20 10.32 12.41
C THR A 189 4.45 9.30 13.25
N ILE A 190 3.15 9.51 13.39
CA ILE A 190 2.24 8.56 14.02
C ILE A 190 1.23 8.15 12.96
N VAL A 191 1.29 6.89 12.54
CA VAL A 191 0.43 6.37 11.49
C VAL A 191 -0.63 5.47 12.12
N PHE A 192 -1.90 5.83 11.94
CA PHE A 192 -2.99 5.06 12.55
C PHE A 192 -3.40 3.92 11.64
N THR A 193 -3.32 2.71 12.16
CA THR A 193 -3.78 1.50 11.45
C THR A 193 -5.27 1.36 11.64
N SER A 194 -5.93 0.71 10.68
CA SER A 194 -7.37 0.49 10.74
C SER A 194 -7.77 -0.52 11.82
N GLY A 195 -6.84 -1.18 12.45
CA GLY A 195 -7.09 -2.13 13.54
C GLY A 195 -8.13 -3.19 13.17
N THR A 196 -7.74 -4.43 13.25
CA THR A 196 -8.65 -5.53 12.95
C THR A 196 -9.61 -5.82 14.09
N THR A 197 -9.37 -5.22 15.25
CA THR A 197 -10.25 -5.32 16.42
C THR A 197 -11.19 -4.12 16.55
N GLY A 198 -11.21 -3.23 15.55
CA GLY A 198 -12.07 -2.06 15.53
C GLY A 198 -11.47 -0.79 16.13
N LYS A 199 -10.42 -0.91 16.93
CA LYS A 199 -9.68 0.24 17.48
C LYS A 199 -8.31 0.32 16.82
N GLY A 200 -8.11 1.36 16.04
CA GLY A 200 -6.82 1.60 15.40
C GLY A 200 -5.75 1.94 16.42
N LYS A 201 -4.51 1.56 16.12
CA LYS A 201 -3.36 1.89 16.95
C LYS A 201 -2.51 2.93 16.24
N GLY A 202 -1.90 3.81 17.01
CA GLY A 202 -0.97 4.80 16.47
C GLY A 202 0.44 4.23 16.42
N VAL A 203 0.90 3.89 15.23
CA VAL A 203 2.24 3.34 15.03
C VAL A 203 3.24 4.49 15.02
N MET A 204 4.21 4.45 15.92
CA MET A 204 5.23 5.51 16.04
C MET A 204 6.46 5.15 15.21
N LEU A 205 6.78 6.01 14.24
CA LEU A 205 7.93 5.82 13.38
C LEU A 205 8.89 6.98 13.51
N SER A 206 10.18 6.68 13.54
CA SER A 206 11.24 7.69 13.46
C SER A 206 11.61 7.93 12.00
N GLN A 207 12.34 8.98 11.75
CA GLN A 207 12.88 9.23 10.42
C GLN A 207 13.80 8.09 9.99
N LYS A 208 14.61 7.59 10.94
CA LYS A 208 15.49 6.45 10.71
C LYS A 208 14.71 5.23 10.22
N ASN A 209 13.54 4.95 10.83
CA ASN A 209 12.71 3.82 10.42
C ASN A 209 12.37 3.91 8.93
N ILE A 210 11.83 5.05 8.51
CA ILE A 210 11.34 5.26 7.15
C ILE A 210 12.48 5.29 6.14
N VAL A 211 13.52 6.04 6.45
CA VAL A 211 14.69 6.22 5.58
C VAL A 211 15.42 4.90 5.38
N SER A 212 15.64 4.16 6.49
CA SER A 212 16.28 2.84 6.41
C SER A 212 15.49 1.88 5.54
N ASN A 213 14.16 1.93 5.67
CA ASN A 213 13.28 1.07 4.88
C ASN A 213 13.53 1.25 3.38
N MET A 214 13.57 2.48 2.93
CA MET A 214 13.73 2.76 1.49
C MET A 214 15.17 2.66 1.02
N THR A 215 16.14 3.14 1.78
CA THR A 215 17.53 3.03 1.34
C THR A 215 17.96 1.56 1.28
N GLN A 216 17.48 0.72 2.21
CA GLN A 216 17.81 -0.70 2.21
C GLN A 216 16.97 -1.50 1.21
N GLY A 217 15.71 -1.10 1.04
CA GLY A 217 14.81 -1.79 0.11
C GLY A 217 15.19 -1.59 -1.34
N MET A 218 15.61 -0.38 -1.71
CA MET A 218 15.92 -0.04 -3.10
C MET A 218 17.16 -0.77 -3.66
N TYR A 219 17.95 -1.40 -2.80
CA TYR A 219 19.02 -2.28 -3.28
C TYR A 219 18.47 -3.53 -3.98
N LEU A 220 17.26 -3.94 -3.62
CA LEU A 220 16.70 -5.21 -4.11
C LEU A 220 15.91 -5.08 -5.41
N PHE A 221 15.35 -3.90 -5.67
CA PHE A 221 14.58 -3.71 -6.89
C PHE A 221 14.86 -2.36 -7.53
N ALA A 222 14.84 -2.35 -8.85
CA ALA A 222 15.08 -1.13 -9.62
C ALA A 222 13.74 -0.59 -10.10
N ILE A 223 13.56 0.71 -9.96
CA ILE A 223 12.38 1.39 -10.49
C ILE A 223 12.72 2.03 -11.84
N THR A 224 11.70 2.41 -12.56
CA THR A 224 11.80 2.95 -13.90
C THR A 224 11.43 4.45 -13.89
N PRO A 225 11.59 5.16 -15.00
CA PRO A 225 11.55 6.64 -14.97
C PRO A 225 10.27 7.30 -14.48
N LYS A 226 9.09 6.68 -14.70
CA LYS A 226 7.84 7.38 -14.38
C LYS A 226 6.82 6.44 -13.71
N THR A 227 6.36 6.85 -12.54
CA THR A 227 5.28 6.15 -11.84
C THR A 227 4.02 7.01 -11.85
N MET A 228 2.89 6.39 -11.53
CA MET A 228 1.64 7.09 -11.27
C MET A 228 1.18 6.72 -9.87
N ASN A 229 0.93 7.72 -9.04
CA ASN A 229 0.44 7.49 -7.69
C ASN A 229 -1.07 7.30 -7.69
N VAL A 230 -1.51 6.16 -7.19
CA VAL A 230 -2.95 5.88 -6.99
C VAL A 230 -3.26 5.51 -5.54
N LEU A 231 -2.23 5.34 -4.72
CA LEU A 231 -2.38 4.91 -3.33
C LEU A 231 -2.68 6.10 -2.41
N PRO A 232 -3.48 5.88 -1.36
CA PRO A 232 -3.72 6.95 -0.38
C PRO A 232 -2.40 7.36 0.29
N PRO A 233 -2.19 8.67 0.49
CA PRO A 233 -0.90 9.12 1.02
C PRO A 233 -0.75 8.88 2.52
N HIS A 234 -1.82 8.63 3.24
CA HIS A 234 -1.76 8.40 4.70
C HIS A 234 -1.28 7.00 5.06
N HIS A 235 -1.23 6.08 4.10
CA HIS A 235 -0.67 4.73 4.32
C HIS A 235 0.81 4.71 3.97
N THR A 236 1.60 3.95 4.73
CA THR A 236 3.05 3.86 4.52
C THR A 236 3.42 3.31 3.15
N PHE A 237 2.59 2.44 2.57
CA PHE A 237 2.86 1.95 1.21
C PHE A 237 2.85 3.13 0.22
N GLY A 238 1.89 4.04 0.36
CA GLY A 238 1.85 5.25 -0.47
C GLY A 238 2.95 6.24 -0.11
N SER A 239 3.04 6.63 1.15
CA SER A 239 3.98 7.69 1.56
C SER A 239 5.43 7.24 1.48
N THR A 240 5.75 6.01 1.83
CA THR A 240 7.14 5.55 1.85
C THR A 240 7.55 4.91 0.53
N VAL A 241 6.85 3.88 0.08
CA VAL A 241 7.29 3.18 -1.13
C VAL A 241 7.04 4.04 -2.37
N ASN A 242 5.84 4.58 -2.50
CA ASN A 242 5.50 5.34 -3.71
C ASN A 242 6.15 6.73 -3.74
N PHE A 243 6.11 7.50 -2.63
CA PHE A 243 6.66 8.85 -2.65
C PHE A 243 8.14 8.91 -2.29
N VAL A 244 8.52 8.42 -1.11
CA VAL A 244 9.93 8.51 -0.67
C VAL A 244 10.84 7.70 -1.59
N GLY A 245 10.46 6.46 -1.87
CA GLY A 245 11.28 5.58 -2.72
C GLY A 245 11.52 6.17 -4.09
N HIS A 246 10.46 6.63 -4.75
CA HIS A 246 10.57 7.14 -6.12
C HIS A 246 11.23 8.50 -6.19
N PHE A 247 10.89 9.40 -5.27
CA PHE A 247 11.51 10.72 -5.23
C PHE A 247 13.01 10.61 -5.05
N SER A 248 13.46 9.72 -4.15
CA SER A 248 14.90 9.57 -3.88
C SER A 248 15.69 9.08 -5.08
N GLN A 249 15.03 8.38 -6.00
CA GLN A 249 15.68 7.81 -7.18
C GLN A 249 15.53 8.69 -8.44
N GLY A 250 14.86 9.81 -8.34
CA GLY A 250 14.73 10.74 -9.45
C GLY A 250 13.62 10.40 -10.44
N SER A 251 12.66 9.59 -10.05
CA SER A 251 11.50 9.26 -10.90
C SER A 251 10.53 10.44 -10.98
N GLU A 252 9.79 10.52 -12.08
CA GLU A 252 8.64 11.40 -12.17
C GLU A 252 7.46 10.69 -11.50
N ILE A 253 6.77 11.38 -10.59
CA ILE A 253 5.59 10.85 -9.92
C ILE A 253 4.39 11.64 -10.43
N TYR A 254 3.56 11.00 -11.26
CA TYR A 254 2.29 11.58 -11.67
C TYR A 254 1.26 11.28 -10.58
N ILE A 255 0.58 12.31 -10.10
CA ILE A 255 -0.42 12.14 -9.05
C ILE A 255 -1.80 12.05 -9.71
N SER A 256 -2.46 10.90 -9.53
CA SER A 256 -3.77 10.64 -10.15
C SER A 256 -4.83 11.62 -9.64
N SER A 257 -5.76 11.95 -10.53
CA SER A 257 -6.91 12.81 -10.20
C SER A 257 -7.98 12.09 -9.36
N GLY A 258 -7.84 10.78 -9.17
CA GLY A 258 -8.77 9.97 -8.38
C GLY A 258 -9.07 8.65 -9.04
N LEU A 259 -9.67 7.74 -8.28
CA LEU A 259 -9.97 6.36 -8.72
C LEU A 259 -10.74 6.31 -10.04
N LYS A 260 -11.67 7.23 -10.21
CA LYS A 260 -12.52 7.32 -11.39
C LYS A 260 -11.73 7.54 -12.69
N TYR A 261 -10.56 8.19 -12.57
CA TYR A 261 -9.79 8.64 -13.75
C TYR A 261 -8.57 7.77 -14.04
N ILE A 262 -8.29 6.76 -13.21
CA ILE A 262 -7.04 6.00 -13.28
C ILE A 262 -6.80 5.36 -14.65
N ALA A 263 -7.80 4.66 -15.18
CA ALA A 263 -7.65 3.94 -16.46
C ALA A 263 -7.29 4.89 -17.60
N GLU A 264 -7.97 6.03 -17.66
CA GLU A 264 -7.72 7.05 -18.67
C GLU A 264 -6.33 7.70 -18.49
N GLU A 265 -6.00 8.00 -17.25
CA GLU A 265 -4.71 8.63 -16.94
C GLU A 265 -3.53 7.69 -17.19
N ILE A 266 -3.69 6.39 -16.98
CA ILE A 266 -2.64 5.43 -17.34
C ILE A 266 -2.34 5.52 -18.85
N LYS A 267 -3.38 5.59 -19.68
CA LYS A 267 -3.21 5.71 -21.12
C LYS A 267 -2.53 7.02 -21.51
N GLU A 268 -2.98 8.13 -20.91
CA GLU A 268 -2.44 9.47 -21.23
C GLU A 268 -1.02 9.66 -20.76
N GLN A 269 -0.75 9.26 -19.52
CA GLN A 269 0.52 9.58 -18.85
C GLN A 269 1.62 8.56 -19.14
N GLN A 270 1.25 7.40 -19.64
CA GLN A 270 2.19 6.36 -20.04
C GLN A 270 3.23 6.05 -18.95
N PRO A 271 2.79 5.66 -17.75
CA PRO A 271 3.76 5.32 -16.71
C PRO A 271 4.55 4.09 -17.11
N THR A 272 5.82 4.04 -16.69
CA THR A 272 6.66 2.88 -16.92
C THR A 272 6.48 1.85 -15.81
N HIS A 273 6.01 2.32 -14.64
CA HIS A 273 5.71 1.39 -13.55
C HIS A 273 4.60 1.96 -12.65
N LEU A 274 3.99 1.05 -11.88
CA LEU A 274 2.91 1.39 -10.95
C LEU A 274 3.17 0.71 -9.62
N VAL A 275 2.70 1.33 -8.54
CA VAL A 275 2.70 0.75 -7.20
C VAL A 275 1.23 0.56 -6.83
N LEU A 276 0.80 -0.68 -6.71
CA LEU A 276 -0.63 -1.01 -6.57
C LEU A 276 -0.87 -2.02 -5.46
N VAL A 277 -2.11 -2.06 -4.98
CA VAL A 277 -2.58 -3.15 -4.11
C VAL A 277 -3.23 -4.22 -4.98
N PRO A 278 -3.36 -5.46 -4.49
CA PRO A 278 -3.88 -6.56 -5.30
C PRO A 278 -5.23 -6.30 -5.97
N LEU A 279 -6.14 -5.62 -5.29
CA LEU A 279 -7.46 -5.33 -5.87
C LEU A 279 -7.36 -4.55 -7.18
N PHE A 280 -6.45 -3.58 -7.25
CA PHE A 280 -6.21 -2.83 -8.48
C PHE A 280 -5.65 -3.70 -9.59
N VAL A 281 -4.68 -4.54 -9.25
CA VAL A 281 -4.06 -5.45 -10.23
C VAL A 281 -5.12 -6.41 -10.78
N GLU A 282 -5.96 -6.95 -9.90
CA GLU A 282 -7.06 -7.83 -10.29
C GLU A 282 -8.03 -7.12 -11.24
N THR A 283 -8.34 -5.86 -10.95
CA THR A 283 -9.23 -5.05 -11.78
C THR A 283 -8.64 -4.85 -13.19
N LEU A 284 -7.34 -4.52 -13.26
CA LEU A 284 -6.66 -4.36 -14.54
C LEU A 284 -6.65 -5.68 -15.33
N TYR A 285 -6.42 -6.77 -14.64
CA TYR A 285 -6.42 -8.12 -15.23
C TYR A 285 -7.80 -8.45 -15.83
N LYS A 286 -8.86 -8.23 -15.06
CA LYS A 286 -10.24 -8.48 -15.51
C LYS A 286 -10.60 -7.61 -16.73
N LYS A 287 -10.24 -6.34 -16.66
CA LYS A 287 -10.52 -5.42 -17.79
C LYS A 287 -9.80 -5.83 -19.06
N MET A 288 -8.57 -6.32 -18.93
CA MET A 288 -7.79 -6.80 -20.07
C MET A 288 -8.52 -7.97 -20.76
N TRP A 289 -8.95 -8.96 -19.98
CA TRP A 289 -9.65 -10.13 -20.54
C TRP A 289 -11.04 -9.77 -21.07
N GLN A 290 -11.76 -8.87 -20.40
CA GLN A 290 -13.06 -8.39 -20.88
C GLN A 290 -12.93 -7.69 -22.24
N ALA A 291 -11.90 -6.87 -22.40
CA ALA A 291 -11.65 -6.19 -23.67
C ALA A 291 -11.32 -7.20 -24.77
N ALA A 292 -10.53 -8.24 -24.43
CA ALA A 292 -10.20 -9.30 -25.38
C ALA A 292 -11.45 -10.07 -25.80
N GLU A 293 -12.31 -10.41 -24.85
CA GLU A 293 -13.57 -11.12 -25.15
C GLU A 293 -14.52 -10.28 -25.97
N LYS A 294 -14.65 -9.01 -25.63
CA LYS A 294 -15.55 -8.08 -26.33
C LYS A 294 -15.13 -7.91 -27.80
N SER A 295 -13.83 -7.89 -28.06
CA SER A 295 -13.29 -7.76 -29.43
C SER A 295 -13.18 -9.10 -30.16
N GLY A 296 -13.57 -10.21 -29.51
CA GLY A 296 -13.48 -11.55 -30.09
C GLY A 296 -12.08 -12.11 -30.17
N ARG A 297 -11.14 -11.54 -29.43
CA ARG A 297 -9.73 -11.91 -29.51
C ARG A 297 -9.18 -12.67 -28.29
N ALA A 298 -10.06 -13.11 -27.39
CA ALA A 298 -9.60 -13.79 -26.18
C ALA A 298 -8.81 -15.08 -26.50
N GLN A 299 -9.31 -15.91 -27.42
CA GLN A 299 -8.61 -17.14 -27.81
C GLN A 299 -7.29 -16.83 -28.52
N THR A 300 -7.30 -15.80 -29.37
CA THR A 300 -6.09 -15.35 -30.06
C THR A 300 -5.03 -14.93 -29.05
N LEU A 301 -5.45 -14.17 -28.02
CA LEU A 301 -4.54 -13.72 -26.95
C LEU A 301 -3.97 -14.91 -26.21
N ARG A 302 -4.79 -15.91 -25.85
CA ARG A 302 -4.32 -17.12 -25.17
C ARG A 302 -3.28 -17.87 -26.00
N ARG A 303 -3.54 -18.00 -27.31
CA ARG A 303 -2.60 -18.68 -28.23
C ARG A 303 -1.28 -17.90 -28.35
N MET A 304 -1.37 -16.58 -28.48
CA MET A 304 -0.19 -15.72 -28.59
C MET A 304 0.67 -15.79 -27.32
N ILE A 305 0.02 -15.89 -26.15
CA ILE A 305 0.75 -16.05 -24.89
C ILE A 305 1.54 -17.37 -24.90
N LYS A 306 0.93 -18.45 -25.35
CA LYS A 306 1.61 -19.76 -25.43
C LYS A 306 2.80 -19.71 -26.40
N VAL A 307 2.59 -19.11 -27.57
CA VAL A 307 3.65 -18.99 -28.59
C VAL A 307 4.80 -18.11 -28.06
N SER A 308 4.46 -16.96 -27.45
CA SER A 308 5.46 -16.05 -26.92
C SER A 308 6.29 -16.71 -25.82
N ASN A 309 5.64 -17.44 -24.91
CA ASN A 309 6.34 -18.12 -23.83
C ASN A 309 7.24 -19.23 -24.35
N PHE A 310 6.82 -19.94 -25.40
CA PHE A 310 7.67 -20.93 -26.06
C PHE A 310 8.91 -20.27 -26.66
N LEU A 311 8.73 -19.14 -27.36
CA LEU A 311 9.85 -18.39 -27.97
C LEU A 311 10.83 -17.91 -26.89
N ARG A 312 10.30 -17.47 -25.75
CA ARG A 312 11.15 -17.02 -24.64
C ARG A 312 12.03 -18.13 -24.09
N LYS A 313 11.54 -19.37 -24.09
CA LYS A 313 12.36 -20.53 -23.70
C LYS A 313 13.53 -20.74 -24.66
N LEU A 314 13.37 -20.29 -25.91
CA LEU A 314 14.44 -20.35 -26.92
C LEU A 314 15.31 -19.09 -26.92
N GLY A 315 15.08 -18.19 -25.96
CA GLY A 315 15.86 -16.95 -25.85
C GLY A 315 15.36 -15.81 -26.73
N ILE A 316 14.17 -15.97 -27.33
CA ILE A 316 13.58 -14.94 -28.22
C ILE A 316 12.45 -14.23 -27.48
N ASP A 317 12.61 -12.95 -27.20
CA ASP A 317 11.62 -12.14 -26.49
C ASP A 317 10.95 -11.17 -27.46
N LEU A 318 9.72 -11.49 -27.84
CA LEU A 318 8.91 -10.65 -28.73
C LEU A 318 7.68 -10.07 -28.03
N ARG A 319 7.66 -10.12 -26.71
CA ARG A 319 6.46 -9.70 -25.95
C ARG A 319 5.99 -8.29 -26.27
N ARG A 320 6.90 -7.32 -26.29
CA ARG A 320 6.51 -5.92 -26.51
C ARG A 320 5.97 -5.68 -27.92
N LYS A 321 6.36 -6.51 -28.89
CA LYS A 321 5.86 -6.44 -30.27
C LYS A 321 4.51 -7.16 -30.42
N LEU A 322 4.46 -8.40 -29.93
CA LEU A 322 3.28 -9.27 -30.07
C LEU A 322 2.07 -8.71 -29.32
N PHE A 323 2.29 -8.13 -28.17
CA PHE A 323 1.20 -7.64 -27.31
C PHE A 323 1.05 -6.13 -27.33
N ARG A 324 1.49 -5.49 -28.40
CA ARG A 324 1.44 -4.02 -28.52
C ARG A 324 0.03 -3.46 -28.27
N SER A 325 -1.00 -4.09 -28.84
CA SER A 325 -2.36 -3.61 -28.67
C SER A 325 -2.88 -3.79 -27.25
N VAL A 326 -2.48 -4.86 -26.59
CA VAL A 326 -2.83 -5.08 -25.18
C VAL A 326 -2.12 -4.06 -24.31
N LEU A 327 -0.82 -3.86 -24.56
CA LEU A 327 -0.01 -2.90 -23.81
C LEU A 327 -0.48 -1.45 -24.00
N UNK A 328 -0.96 -1.21 -25.02
CA UNK A 328 -1.53 0.02 -25.26
C UNK A 328 -2.64 0.39 -24.43
N ALA A 329 -3.34 -0.53 -24.02
CA ALA A 329 -4.37 -0.24 -23.03
C ALA A 329 -3.78 0.27 -21.69
N PHE A 330 -2.54 -0.08 -21.41
CA PHE A 330 -1.82 0.38 -20.22
C PHE A 330 -0.84 1.53 -20.54
N GLY A 331 -1.08 2.24 -21.63
CA GLY A 331 -0.25 3.38 -22.04
C GLY A 331 0.93 3.01 -22.91
N GLY A 332 1.20 1.73 -23.10
CA GLY A 332 2.26 1.25 -24.00
C GLY A 332 3.65 1.17 -23.41
N LYS A 333 3.90 1.83 -22.27
CA LYS A 333 5.23 1.87 -21.66
C LYS A 333 5.32 1.13 -20.31
N LEU A 334 4.21 0.63 -19.82
CA LEU A 334 4.21 -0.07 -18.53
C LEU A 334 5.02 -1.36 -18.63
N GLU A 335 5.99 -1.51 -17.74
CA GLU A 335 6.85 -2.69 -17.71
C GLU A 335 6.97 -3.31 -16.32
N LEU A 336 6.52 -2.60 -15.28
CA LEU A 336 6.71 -3.04 -13.90
C LEU A 336 5.52 -2.64 -13.04
N ILE A 337 5.04 -3.57 -12.21
CA ILE A 337 4.06 -3.28 -11.16
C ILE A 337 4.63 -3.79 -9.85
N ILE A 338 4.72 -2.92 -8.85
CA ILE A 338 5.09 -3.29 -7.49
C ILE A 338 3.78 -3.48 -6.74
N CYS A 339 3.54 -4.67 -6.23
CA CYS A 339 2.28 -5.01 -5.58
C CYS A 339 2.52 -5.46 -4.15
N GLY A 340 1.75 -4.93 -3.24
CA GLY A 340 1.88 -5.29 -1.84
C GLY A 340 0.57 -5.13 -1.09
N GLY A 341 0.53 -5.65 0.11
CA GLY A 341 -0.58 -5.46 1.03
C GLY A 341 -1.47 -6.67 1.23
N ALA A 342 -1.51 -7.61 0.31
CA ALA A 342 -2.32 -8.82 0.44
C ALA A 342 -1.93 -9.82 -0.66
N TYR A 343 -2.52 -10.99 -0.60
CA TYR A 343 -2.23 -12.05 -1.56
C TYR A 343 -2.65 -11.65 -2.99
N LEU A 344 -1.79 -11.94 -3.94
CA LEU A 344 -2.09 -11.79 -5.37
C LEU A 344 -1.88 -13.13 -6.05
N HIS A 345 -2.86 -13.56 -6.85
CA HIS A 345 -2.82 -14.82 -7.57
C HIS A 345 -1.63 -14.95 -8.48
N GLN A 346 -0.95 -16.10 -8.41
CA GLN A 346 0.19 -16.38 -9.28
C GLN A 346 -0.21 -16.36 -10.76
N GLU A 347 -1.43 -16.80 -11.10
CA GLU A 347 -1.91 -16.75 -12.48
C GLU A 347 -1.90 -15.34 -13.05
N ILE A 348 -2.29 -14.34 -12.23
CA ILE A 348 -2.28 -12.95 -12.65
C ILE A 348 -0.84 -12.48 -12.90
N ILE A 349 0.05 -12.81 -11.98
CA ILE A 349 1.48 -12.48 -12.11
C ILE A 349 2.04 -13.10 -13.40
N ASP A 350 1.76 -14.37 -13.63
CA ASP A 350 2.26 -15.10 -14.80
C ASP A 350 1.70 -14.53 -16.11
N THR A 351 0.42 -14.16 -16.14
CA THR A 351 -0.20 -13.58 -17.33
C THR A 351 0.43 -12.23 -17.67
N PHE A 352 0.59 -11.36 -16.68
CA PHE A 352 1.22 -10.06 -16.92
C PHE A 352 2.67 -10.24 -17.39
N GLU A 353 3.40 -11.16 -16.77
CA GLU A 353 4.77 -11.46 -17.18
C GLU A 353 4.80 -11.92 -18.64
N SER A 354 3.81 -12.73 -19.03
CA SER A 354 3.72 -13.28 -20.39
C SER A 354 3.51 -12.19 -21.46
N ILE A 355 2.92 -11.06 -21.10
CA ILE A 355 2.69 -9.97 -22.05
C ILE A 355 3.72 -8.84 -21.92
N GLY A 356 4.68 -8.98 -21.01
CA GLY A 356 5.78 -8.03 -20.89
C GLY A 356 5.72 -7.07 -19.71
N ILE A 357 4.85 -7.34 -18.73
CA ILE A 357 4.75 -6.54 -17.51
C ILE A 357 5.13 -7.42 -16.32
N THR A 358 6.22 -7.07 -15.65
CA THR A 358 6.70 -7.81 -14.48
C THR A 358 5.98 -7.32 -13.23
N ILE A 359 5.45 -8.23 -12.43
CA ILE A 359 4.84 -7.89 -11.14
C ILE A 359 5.78 -8.34 -10.03
N LEU A 360 6.20 -7.39 -9.19
CA LEU A 360 7.02 -7.67 -8.01
C LEU A 360 6.10 -7.72 -6.79
N ASN A 361 5.86 -8.94 -6.33
CA ASN A 361 5.06 -9.13 -5.12
C ASN A 361 5.93 -8.88 -3.90
N GLY A 362 5.46 -8.06 -2.98
CA GLY A 362 6.18 -7.72 -1.75
C GLY A 362 5.29 -7.84 -0.54
N TYR A 363 5.91 -7.73 0.63
CA TYR A 363 5.23 -7.88 1.91
C TYR A 363 5.72 -6.81 2.86
N GLY A 364 4.80 -6.20 3.57
CA GLY A 364 5.13 -5.21 4.57
C GLY A 364 3.93 -4.89 5.44
N ILE A 365 4.21 -4.20 6.54
CA ILE A 365 3.19 -3.73 7.48
C ILE A 365 3.61 -2.36 7.97
N THR A 366 2.66 -1.58 8.45
CA THR A 366 2.91 -0.22 8.93
C THR A 366 4.00 -0.21 10.01
N GLU A 367 3.98 -1.18 10.91
CA GLU A 367 4.95 -1.29 12.02
C GLU A 367 6.38 -1.51 11.53
N CYS A 368 6.58 -1.85 10.26
CA CYS A 368 7.90 -2.04 9.67
C CYS A 368 8.25 -1.01 8.58
N SER A 369 7.47 0.05 8.43
CA SER A 369 7.75 1.32 7.70
C SER A 369 7.65 1.34 6.17
N PRO A 370 7.05 0.48 5.40
CA PRO A 370 6.40 -0.77 5.73
C PRO A 370 7.14 -2.03 5.28
N LEU A 371 8.10 -1.93 4.36
CA LEU A 371 8.62 -3.06 3.58
C LEU A 371 9.44 -4.03 4.41
N ILE A 372 9.05 -5.30 4.38
CA ILE A 372 9.81 -6.38 5.01
C ILE A 372 10.55 -7.18 3.94
N SER A 373 9.87 -7.50 2.83
CA SER A 373 10.46 -8.31 1.76
C SER A 373 9.89 -7.89 0.41
N CYS A 374 10.62 -8.25 -0.64
CA CYS A 374 10.18 -7.96 -2.01
C CYS A 374 10.84 -8.92 -2.99
N ASN A 375 10.10 -9.34 -4.00
CA ASN A 375 10.67 -10.06 -5.13
C ASN A 375 11.57 -9.11 -5.91
N ARG A 376 12.50 -9.68 -6.67
CA ARG A 376 13.50 -8.93 -7.41
C ARG A 376 13.13 -8.86 -8.89
N ASN A 377 13.54 -7.78 -9.58
CA ASN A 377 13.12 -7.56 -10.97
C ASN A 377 13.33 -8.77 -11.88
N LYS A 378 14.49 -9.40 -11.79
CA LYS A 378 14.84 -10.55 -12.65
C LYS A 378 14.81 -11.89 -11.92
N TYR A 379 14.62 -11.90 -10.61
CA TYR A 379 14.74 -13.12 -9.80
C TYR A 379 13.52 -13.22 -8.88
N GLN A 380 12.59 -14.07 -9.27
CA GLN A 380 11.33 -14.22 -8.54
C GLN A 380 11.10 -15.70 -8.24
N LYS A 381 10.46 -15.98 -7.13
CA LYS A 381 9.98 -17.32 -6.83
C LYS A 381 8.46 -17.29 -6.73
N LYS A 382 7.83 -18.20 -7.46
CA LYS A 382 6.36 -18.30 -7.49
C LYS A 382 5.80 -18.54 -6.09
N GLY A 383 4.78 -17.76 -5.75
CA GLY A 383 4.11 -17.90 -4.46
C GLY A 383 4.80 -17.16 -3.33
N SER A 384 6.02 -16.65 -3.53
CA SER A 384 6.75 -15.97 -2.48
C SER A 384 6.45 -14.47 -2.45
N VAL A 385 6.74 -13.84 -1.31
CA VAL A 385 6.73 -12.39 -1.19
C VAL A 385 8.16 -11.82 -1.21
N GLY A 386 9.08 -12.62 -1.71
CA GLY A 386 10.45 -12.20 -1.97
C GLY A 386 11.42 -12.48 -0.86
N VAL A 387 12.55 -11.78 -0.89
CA VAL A 387 13.60 -11.89 0.12
C VAL A 387 13.54 -10.69 1.06
N PRO A 388 13.95 -10.84 2.31
CA PRO A 388 13.98 -9.70 3.24
C PRO A 388 14.86 -8.58 2.71
N ILE A 389 14.48 -7.34 2.95
CA ILE A 389 15.30 -6.19 2.57
C ILE A 389 16.61 -6.22 3.37
N LEU A 390 17.64 -5.58 2.84
CA LEU A 390 18.94 -5.52 3.53
C LEU A 390 18.75 -4.84 4.90
N GLY A 391 19.45 -5.34 5.90
CA GLY A 391 19.34 -4.81 7.26
C GLY A 391 18.14 -5.32 8.04
N SER A 392 17.24 -6.07 7.38
CA SER A 392 16.09 -6.69 8.05
C SER A 392 16.42 -8.15 8.33
N THR A 393 16.22 -8.56 9.57
CA THR A 393 16.35 -9.96 9.96
C THR A 393 14.95 -10.53 10.18
N VAL A 394 14.63 -11.57 9.44
CA VAL A 394 13.33 -12.26 9.55
C VAL A 394 13.57 -13.64 10.12
N LYS A 395 12.79 -14.00 11.13
CA LYS A 395 12.81 -15.37 11.67
C LYS A 395 11.38 -15.89 11.75
N ILE A 396 11.26 -17.21 11.77
CA ILE A 396 9.98 -17.89 11.94
C ILE A 396 9.94 -18.41 13.39
N HIS A 397 8.99 -17.91 14.16
CA HIS A 397 8.87 -18.30 15.58
C HIS A 397 8.15 -19.65 15.69
N ASN A 398 8.76 -20.58 16.42
CA ASN A 398 8.22 -21.92 16.68
C ASN A 398 7.70 -22.59 15.39
N PRO A 399 8.57 -22.79 14.39
CA PRO A 399 8.13 -23.40 13.14
C PRO A 399 7.62 -24.83 13.37
N ASP A 400 6.54 -25.18 12.69
CA ASP A 400 5.98 -26.53 12.72
C ASP A 400 6.76 -27.45 11.78
N GLU A 401 6.24 -28.66 11.56
CA GLU A 401 6.87 -29.66 10.68
C GLU A 401 7.05 -29.20 9.24
N ASN A 402 6.24 -28.22 8.81
CA ASN A 402 6.31 -27.63 7.46
C ASN A 402 7.15 -26.36 7.43
N GLY A 403 7.75 -25.98 8.55
CA GLY A 403 8.55 -24.75 8.65
C GLY A 403 7.71 -23.49 8.84
N GLU A 404 6.42 -23.64 9.10
CA GLU A 404 5.49 -22.51 9.23
C GLU A 404 5.34 -22.07 10.67
N GLY A 405 5.37 -20.76 10.88
CA GLY A 405 5.20 -20.17 12.19
C GLY A 405 5.01 -18.67 12.05
N GLU A 406 5.00 -17.97 13.17
CA GLU A 406 4.82 -16.52 13.15
C GLU A 406 6.06 -15.84 12.59
N ILE A 407 5.84 -14.94 11.64
CA ILE A 407 6.91 -14.13 11.05
C ILE A 407 7.29 -13.05 12.03
N CYS A 408 8.58 -12.99 12.41
CA CYS A 408 9.10 -11.98 13.34
C CYS A 408 10.22 -11.22 12.65
N VAL A 409 10.28 -9.90 12.89
CA VAL A 409 11.18 -9.00 12.15
C VAL A 409 11.98 -8.13 13.10
N LYS A 410 13.27 -7.96 12.80
CA LYS A 410 14.16 -7.06 13.54
C LYS A 410 14.97 -6.23 12.54
N GLY A 411 15.14 -4.96 12.84
CA GLY A 411 15.93 -4.08 11.98
C GLY A 411 15.61 -2.61 12.22
N PRO A 412 16.37 -1.72 11.59
CA PRO A 412 16.19 -0.28 11.82
C PRO A 412 14.87 0.27 11.30
N HIS A 413 14.16 -0.49 10.47
CA HIS A 413 12.86 -0.10 9.92
C HIS A 413 11.68 -0.43 10.84
N VAL A 414 11.93 -1.15 11.95
CA VAL A 414 10.87 -1.54 12.88
C VAL A 414 10.52 -0.37 13.79
N MET A 415 9.25 -0.14 14.02
CA MET A 415 8.67 1.00 14.74
C MET A 415 9.25 1.19 16.14
N LEU A 416 9.05 2.40 16.68
CA LEU A 416 9.39 2.74 18.07
C LEU A 416 8.41 2.09 19.05
N GLY A 417 7.15 1.90 18.64
CA GLY A 417 6.10 1.35 19.49
C GLY A 417 4.75 1.92 19.11
N TYR A 418 3.75 1.61 19.91
CA TYR A 418 2.40 2.13 19.74
C TYR A 418 2.20 3.35 20.66
N TYR A 419 1.68 4.42 20.09
CA TYR A 419 1.52 5.70 20.78
C TYR A 419 0.55 5.57 21.97
N LYS A 420 1.00 5.99 23.15
CA LYS A 420 0.23 5.92 24.41
C LYS A 420 -0.29 4.51 24.73
N ASP A 421 0.41 3.49 24.27
CA ASP A 421 0.01 2.10 24.53
C ASP A 421 1.26 1.24 24.82
N PRO A 422 1.88 1.45 25.99
CA PRO A 422 3.08 0.69 26.34
C PRO A 422 2.81 -0.81 26.51
N GLU A 423 1.60 -1.18 26.92
CA GLU A 423 1.22 -2.59 27.10
C GLU A 423 1.20 -3.31 25.74
N ALA A 424 0.55 -2.72 24.74
CA ALA A 424 0.53 -3.30 23.39
C ALA A 424 1.93 -3.31 22.78
N THR A 425 2.74 -2.30 23.06
CA THR A 425 4.12 -2.22 22.57
C THR A 425 4.95 -3.38 23.12
N GLU A 426 4.88 -3.61 24.42
CA GLU A 426 5.62 -4.70 25.05
C GLU A 426 5.20 -6.06 24.50
N ALA A 427 3.89 -6.25 24.31
CA ALA A 427 3.34 -7.50 23.77
C ALA A 427 3.73 -7.74 22.31
N ALA A 428 4.08 -6.69 21.59
CA ALA A 428 4.40 -6.79 20.16
C ALA A 428 5.81 -7.29 19.88
N PHE A 429 6.68 -7.29 20.88
CA PHE A 429 8.09 -7.71 20.71
C PHE A 429 8.37 -8.96 21.54
N ASP A 430 9.20 -9.85 20.99
CA ASP A 430 9.62 -11.04 21.74
C ASP A 430 10.83 -10.71 22.62
N ASP A 431 11.32 -11.71 23.35
CA ASP A 431 12.43 -11.54 24.30
C ASP A 431 13.75 -11.16 23.64
N GLU A 432 13.89 -11.42 22.35
CA GLU A 432 15.09 -11.10 21.57
C GLU A 432 14.97 -9.76 20.84
N GLY A 433 13.86 -9.05 21.02
CA GLY A 433 13.62 -7.75 20.41
C GLY A 433 13.06 -7.80 18.98
N PHE A 434 12.60 -8.96 18.54
CA PHE A 434 11.93 -9.09 17.24
C PHE A 434 10.48 -8.66 17.35
N PHE A 435 10.03 -7.91 16.37
CA PHE A 435 8.63 -7.53 16.26
C PHE A 435 7.81 -8.72 15.74
N ARG A 436 6.72 -9.02 16.42
CA ARG A 436 5.82 -10.11 16.07
C ARG A 436 4.75 -9.58 15.12
N THR A 437 4.77 -10.03 13.87
CA THR A 437 3.90 -9.46 12.83
C THR A 437 2.44 -9.91 12.93
N GLY A 438 2.19 -11.04 13.57
CA GLY A 438 0.85 -11.64 13.53
C GLY A 438 0.55 -12.34 12.21
N ASP A 439 1.51 -12.40 11.32
CA ASP A 439 1.40 -13.14 10.06
C ASP A 439 2.14 -14.46 10.16
N TYR A 440 1.58 -15.52 9.61
CA TYR A 440 2.20 -16.83 9.57
C TYR A 440 2.79 -17.09 8.20
N GLY A 441 3.94 -17.74 8.20
CA GLY A 441 4.61 -18.05 6.96
C GLY A 441 5.85 -18.90 7.20
N ARG A 442 6.67 -19.00 6.17
CA ARG A 442 7.91 -19.80 6.23
C ARG A 442 8.99 -19.14 5.37
N LEU A 443 10.23 -19.49 5.68
CA LEU A 443 11.38 -19.14 4.85
C LEU A 443 11.87 -20.45 4.20
N ASP A 444 12.17 -20.41 2.90
CA ASP A 444 12.74 -21.58 2.25
C ASP A 444 14.25 -21.62 2.46
N GLU A 445 14.91 -22.64 1.91
CA GLU A 445 16.35 -22.86 2.06
C GLU A 445 17.19 -21.69 1.54
N ASP A 446 16.66 -20.98 0.55
CA ASP A 446 17.35 -19.83 -0.08
C ASP A 446 16.99 -18.50 0.57
N GLY A 447 16.15 -18.52 1.60
CA GLY A 447 15.76 -17.29 2.32
C GLY A 447 14.58 -16.53 1.73
N TRP A 448 13.81 -17.15 0.85
CA TRP A 448 12.60 -16.54 0.30
C TRP A 448 11.43 -16.74 1.25
N LEU A 449 10.65 -15.69 1.43
CA LEU A 449 9.54 -15.66 2.40
C LEU A 449 8.22 -15.98 1.72
N TYR A 450 7.43 -16.83 2.37
CA TYR A 450 6.09 -17.21 1.91
C TYR A 450 5.11 -16.92 3.03
N ILE A 451 3.98 -16.29 2.70
CA ILE A 451 2.94 -15.97 3.66
C ILE A 451 1.86 -17.05 3.60
N THR A 452 1.53 -17.62 4.75
CA THR A 452 0.45 -18.61 4.87
C THR A 452 -0.87 -17.95 5.22
N GLY A 453 -0.86 -17.02 6.18
CA GLY A 453 -2.08 -16.33 6.59
C GLY A 453 -1.86 -15.50 7.84
N ARG A 454 -2.95 -14.91 8.33
CA ARG A 454 -2.90 -14.12 9.55
C ARG A 454 -3.24 -15.01 10.76
N LEU A 455 -2.44 -14.88 11.80
CA LEU A 455 -2.63 -15.66 13.04
C LEU A 455 -4.05 -15.51 13.59
N LYS A 456 -4.59 -14.31 13.61
CA LYS A 456 -5.92 -14.05 14.16
C LYS A 456 -7.07 -14.59 13.29
N ASN A 457 -6.81 -14.86 12.01
CA ASN A 457 -7.82 -15.44 11.11
C ASN A 457 -7.75 -16.98 11.14
N MET A 458 -6.69 -17.52 11.70
CA MET A 458 -6.47 -18.97 11.77
C MET A 458 -7.63 -19.66 12.48
N ILE A 459 -8.14 -20.71 11.87
CA ILE A 459 -9.21 -21.54 12.43
C ILE A 459 -8.58 -22.74 13.13
N VAL A 460 -8.82 -22.87 14.43
CA VAL A 460 -8.32 -24.03 15.18
C VAL A 460 -9.48 -25.01 15.30
N LEU A 461 -9.36 -26.15 14.62
CA LEU A 461 -10.41 -27.17 14.63
C LEU A 461 -10.41 -27.94 15.94
N SER A 462 -11.54 -28.60 16.24
CA SER A 462 -11.70 -29.39 17.47
C SER A 462 -10.67 -30.51 17.59
N ASN A 463 -10.11 -30.99 16.47
CA ASN A 463 -9.06 -32.01 16.46
C ASN A 463 -7.63 -31.42 16.61
N GLY A 464 -7.54 -30.13 16.88
CA GLY A 464 -6.26 -29.44 17.09
C GLY A 464 -5.55 -29.00 15.83
N LYS A 465 -6.10 -29.28 14.67
CA LYS A 465 -5.49 -28.87 13.39
C LYS A 465 -5.79 -27.40 13.10
N ASN A 466 -4.81 -26.73 12.50
CA ASN A 466 -4.93 -25.31 12.11
C ASN A 466 -5.30 -25.21 10.63
N VAL A 467 -6.27 -24.33 10.34
CA VAL A 467 -6.66 -24.03 8.97
C VAL A 467 -6.49 -22.53 8.74
N TYR A 468 -5.78 -22.19 7.68
CA TYR A 468 -5.57 -20.78 7.31
C TYR A 468 -6.56 -20.41 6.21
N PRO A 469 -7.57 -19.60 6.53
CA PRO A 469 -8.62 -19.28 5.53
C PRO A 469 -8.07 -18.68 4.25
N GLU A 470 -6.97 -17.92 4.35
CA GLU A 470 -6.38 -17.26 3.18
C GLU A 470 -5.92 -18.26 2.11
N GLU A 471 -5.46 -19.44 2.52
CA GLU A 471 -5.08 -20.50 1.57
C GLU A 471 -6.29 -20.98 0.75
N ILE A 472 -7.41 -21.15 1.42
CA ILE A 472 -8.65 -21.60 0.79
C ILE A 472 -9.23 -20.48 -0.09
N GLU A 473 -9.21 -19.25 0.42
CA GLU A 473 -9.67 -18.07 -0.34
C GLU A 473 -8.88 -17.94 -1.65
N ALA A 474 -7.58 -18.18 -1.61
CA ALA A 474 -6.73 -18.13 -2.80
C ALA A 474 -7.23 -19.10 -3.88
N GLU A 475 -7.58 -20.33 -3.49
CA GLU A 475 -8.10 -21.32 -4.42
C GLU A 475 -9.46 -20.91 -4.99
N ILE A 476 -10.35 -20.41 -4.12
CA ILE A 476 -11.71 -20.02 -4.51
C ILE A 476 -11.67 -18.80 -5.46
N SER A 477 -10.76 -17.87 -5.23
CA SER A 477 -10.64 -16.67 -6.06
C SER A 477 -10.30 -16.98 -7.52
N ASN A 478 -9.72 -18.16 -7.79
CA ASN A 478 -9.44 -18.60 -9.16
C ASN A 478 -10.68 -19.11 -9.90
N VAL A 479 -11.77 -19.34 -9.19
CA VAL A 479 -13.00 -19.88 -9.79
C VAL A 479 -13.69 -18.79 -10.61
N PHE A 480 -14.11 -19.15 -11.83
CA PHE A 480 -14.85 -18.23 -12.69
C PHE A 480 -16.10 -17.75 -11.96
N GLY A 481 -16.33 -16.45 -12.00
CA GLY A 481 -17.52 -15.83 -11.40
C GLY A 481 -17.37 -15.37 -9.97
N VAL A 482 -16.20 -15.53 -9.35
CA VAL A 482 -15.95 -15.02 -8.01
C VAL A 482 -15.45 -13.58 -8.09
N ASN A 483 -16.17 -12.65 -7.48
CA ASN A 483 -15.69 -11.27 -7.29
C ASN A 483 -14.90 -11.16 -6.00
N GLU A 484 -15.48 -11.67 -4.91
CA GLU A 484 -14.87 -11.61 -3.59
C GLU A 484 -15.21 -12.89 -2.83
N CYS A 485 -14.33 -13.27 -1.91
CA CYS A 485 -14.54 -14.46 -1.11
C CYS A 485 -13.91 -14.28 0.27
N VAL A 486 -14.61 -14.73 1.30
CA VAL A 486 -14.06 -14.82 2.66
C VAL A 486 -14.39 -16.21 3.20
N VAL A 487 -13.36 -16.86 3.76
CA VAL A 487 -13.51 -18.18 4.41
C VAL A 487 -13.40 -17.97 5.91
N TYR A 488 -14.28 -18.62 6.68
CA TYR A 488 -14.29 -18.49 8.14
C TYR A 488 -14.90 -19.71 8.80
N ALA A 489 -14.77 -19.80 10.12
CA ALA A 489 -15.45 -20.81 10.92
C ALA A 489 -16.88 -20.35 11.17
N GLY A 490 -17.84 -21.05 10.61
CA GLY A 490 -19.26 -20.72 10.77
C GLY A 490 -19.76 -21.09 12.18
N GLU A 491 -20.66 -20.27 12.71
CA GLU A 491 -21.24 -20.44 14.04
C GLU A 491 -22.68 -20.93 13.93
N SER A 492 -22.95 -22.15 14.40
CA SER A 492 -24.31 -22.70 14.42
C SER A 492 -25.03 -22.26 15.68
N LYS A 493 -26.24 -21.75 15.52
CA LYS A 493 -27.09 -21.37 16.65
C LYS A 493 -27.67 -22.59 17.37
N SER A 494 -27.87 -23.68 16.62
CA SER A 494 -28.53 -24.89 17.19
C SER A 494 -27.55 -25.88 17.79
N GLN A 495 -26.27 -25.84 17.39
CA GLN A 495 -25.27 -26.78 17.90
C GLN A 495 -24.01 -26.08 18.39
N UNK A 496 -24.11 -25.67 19.29
CA UNK A 496 -23.08 -24.94 19.83
C UNK A 496 -21.85 -25.74 19.90
N GLY A 497 -20.89 -25.18 19.59
CA GLY A 497 -19.58 -25.77 19.62
C GLY A 497 -19.19 -26.53 18.36
N LYS A 498 -20.07 -26.66 17.40
CA LYS A 498 -19.75 -27.30 16.14
C LYS A 498 -19.38 -26.21 15.13
N GLU A 499 -18.09 -26.10 14.83
CA GLU A 499 -17.57 -25.16 13.84
C GLU A 499 -17.41 -25.88 12.51
N VAL A 500 -17.86 -25.25 11.42
CA VAL A 500 -17.64 -25.75 10.07
C VAL A 500 -16.97 -24.66 9.26
N ILE A 501 -16.14 -25.07 8.29
CA ILE A 501 -15.50 -24.10 7.40
C ILE A 501 -16.51 -23.66 6.35
N VAL A 502 -16.76 -22.34 6.31
CA VAL A 502 -17.70 -21.72 5.39
C VAL A 502 -16.94 -20.87 4.37
N ALA A 503 -17.33 -20.99 3.10
CA ALA A 503 -16.88 -20.06 2.06
C ALA A 503 -18.04 -19.15 1.73
N GLU A 504 -17.88 -17.85 2.01
CA GLU A 504 -18.88 -16.84 1.66
C GLU A 504 -18.39 -16.13 0.41
N ILE A 505 -19.19 -16.15 -0.65
CA ILE A 505 -18.79 -15.68 -1.98
C ILE A 505 -19.71 -14.55 -2.44
N PHE A 506 -19.12 -13.46 -2.91
CA PHE A 506 -19.85 -12.42 -3.64
C PHE A 506 -19.58 -12.65 -5.12
N PRO A 507 -20.58 -13.14 -5.88
CA PRO A 507 -20.37 -13.48 -7.28
C PRO A 507 -20.36 -12.27 -8.21
N ASP A 508 -19.75 -12.46 -9.36
CA ASP A 508 -19.94 -11.59 -10.52
C ASP A 508 -21.18 -12.10 -11.24
N PHE A 509 -22.35 -11.65 -10.81
CA PHE A 509 -23.63 -12.13 -11.33
C PHE A 509 -23.76 -11.92 -12.84
N ASP A 510 -23.26 -10.80 -13.36
CA ASP A 510 -23.33 -10.51 -14.79
C ASP A 510 -22.49 -11.48 -15.61
N ALA A 511 -21.28 -11.76 -15.17
CA ALA A 511 -20.40 -12.72 -15.86
C ALA A 511 -21.01 -14.12 -15.87
N LEU A 512 -21.60 -14.53 -14.74
CA LEU A 512 -22.25 -15.85 -14.64
C LEU A 512 -23.46 -15.95 -15.55
N LYS A 513 -24.26 -14.88 -15.63
CA LYS A 513 -25.43 -14.83 -16.49
C LYS A 513 -25.03 -14.95 -17.97
N GLU A 514 -23.97 -14.23 -18.36
CA GLU A 514 -23.45 -14.28 -19.75
C GLU A 514 -23.00 -15.70 -20.14
N LYS A 515 -22.51 -16.48 -19.18
CA LYS A 515 -22.09 -17.88 -19.42
C LYS A 515 -23.25 -18.87 -19.28
N GLY A 516 -24.46 -18.40 -19.06
CA GLY A 516 -25.64 -19.24 -18.93
C GLY A 516 -25.74 -19.98 -17.59
N ILE A 517 -25.04 -19.49 -16.58
CA ILE A 517 -25.09 -20.06 -15.24
C ILE A 517 -26.18 -19.36 -14.45
N HIS A 518 -27.28 -20.08 -14.19
CA HIS A 518 -28.45 -19.50 -13.52
C HIS A 518 -28.60 -19.90 -12.07
N ASP A 519 -28.26 -21.14 -11.72
CA ASP A 519 -28.26 -21.61 -10.33
C ASP A 519 -26.88 -21.34 -9.73
N VAL A 520 -26.71 -20.14 -9.19
CA VAL A 520 -25.42 -19.66 -8.67
C VAL A 520 -24.98 -20.50 -7.46
N GLN A 521 -25.91 -20.84 -6.57
CA GLN A 521 -25.62 -21.64 -5.39
C GLN A 521 -25.08 -23.03 -5.79
N GLU A 522 -25.76 -23.70 -6.69
CA GLU A 522 -25.33 -25.02 -7.17
C GLU A 522 -23.97 -24.95 -7.87
N TYR A 523 -23.80 -23.94 -8.72
CA TYR A 523 -22.54 -23.73 -9.44
C TYR A 523 -21.36 -23.67 -8.49
N PHE A 524 -21.44 -22.81 -7.45
CA PHE A 524 -20.34 -22.65 -6.53
C PHE A 524 -20.16 -23.88 -5.63
N GLU A 525 -21.24 -24.53 -5.24
CA GLU A 525 -21.12 -25.78 -4.47
C GLU A 525 -20.33 -26.84 -5.24
N GLU A 526 -20.56 -26.95 -6.55
CA GLU A 526 -19.81 -27.87 -7.41
C GLU A 526 -18.34 -27.47 -7.53
N ARG A 527 -18.07 -26.16 -7.71
CA ARG A 527 -16.67 -25.67 -7.81
C ARG A 527 -15.93 -25.89 -6.49
N ILE A 528 -16.58 -25.67 -5.36
CA ILE A 528 -16.00 -25.91 -4.05
C ILE A 528 -15.72 -27.42 -3.84
N LYS A 529 -16.57 -28.27 -4.33
CA LYS A 529 -16.37 -29.72 -4.28
C LYS A 529 -15.07 -30.10 -4.99
N GLU A 530 -14.80 -29.49 -6.14
CA GLU A 530 -13.56 -29.72 -6.89
C GLU A 530 -12.34 -29.25 -6.09
N ILE A 531 -12.45 -28.09 -5.44
CA ILE A 531 -11.37 -27.55 -4.60
C ILE A 531 -11.13 -28.48 -3.41
N ASN A 532 -12.20 -28.94 -2.75
CA ASN A 532 -12.09 -29.85 -1.62
C ASN A 532 -11.36 -31.14 -2.00
N SER A 533 -11.56 -31.61 -3.23
CA SER A 533 -10.92 -32.86 -3.68
C SER A 533 -9.39 -32.75 -3.78
N ARG A 534 -8.87 -31.52 -3.85
CA ARG A 534 -7.44 -31.26 -3.94
C ARG A 534 -6.81 -30.87 -2.60
N MET A 535 -7.62 -30.81 -1.54
CA MET A 535 -7.16 -30.39 -0.21
C MET A 535 -7.20 -31.56 0.78
N VAL A 536 -6.42 -31.41 1.84
CA VAL A 536 -6.49 -32.33 2.97
C VAL A 536 -7.92 -32.27 3.56
N VAL A 537 -8.46 -33.43 3.92
CA VAL A 537 -9.86 -33.57 4.33
C VAL A 537 -10.29 -32.56 5.42
N TYR A 538 -9.44 -32.32 6.41
CA TYR A 538 -9.82 -31.43 7.51
C TYR A 538 -9.94 -29.95 7.08
N LYS A 539 -9.38 -29.58 5.93
CA LYS A 539 -9.49 -28.22 5.39
C LYS A 539 -10.73 -28.01 4.52
N ALA A 540 -11.50 -29.06 4.30
CA ALA A 540 -12.64 -29.01 3.37
C ALA A 540 -13.68 -27.98 3.77
N VAL A 541 -14.14 -27.19 2.80
CA VAL A 541 -15.24 -26.25 2.97
C VAL A 541 -16.54 -27.07 3.04
N LYS A 542 -17.31 -26.87 4.09
CA LYS A 542 -18.55 -27.62 4.33
C LYS A 542 -19.81 -26.86 3.92
N LYS A 543 -19.73 -25.55 3.82
CA LYS A 543 -20.89 -24.73 3.47
C LYS A 543 -20.47 -23.59 2.55
N VAL A 544 -21.31 -23.32 1.55
CA VAL A 544 -21.13 -22.19 0.61
C VAL A 544 -22.28 -21.21 0.84
N LYS A 545 -21.93 -19.97 1.09
CA LYS A 545 -22.90 -18.90 1.34
C LYS A 545 -22.73 -17.84 0.24
N ILE A 546 -23.83 -17.46 -0.42
CA ILE A 546 -23.80 -16.50 -1.52
C ILE A 546 -24.26 -15.13 -1.05
N ARG A 547 -23.47 -14.11 -1.31
CA ARG A 547 -23.81 -12.72 -0.98
C ARG A 547 -24.47 -12.03 -2.17
N GLU A 548 -25.40 -11.15 -1.88
CA GLU A 548 -26.05 -10.29 -2.87
C GLU A 548 -25.30 -8.95 -3.00
N GLU A 549 -24.50 -8.58 -2.00
CA GLU A 549 -23.77 -7.31 -1.93
C GLU A 549 -22.31 -7.55 -1.64
N GLU A 550 -21.46 -6.59 -2.02
CA GLU A 550 -20.03 -6.69 -1.72
C GLU A 550 -19.79 -6.71 -0.21
N PHE A 551 -18.65 -7.26 0.18
CA PHE A 551 -18.26 -7.31 1.61
C PHE A 551 -17.98 -5.90 2.14
N PRO A 552 -18.21 -5.67 3.44
CA PRO A 552 -17.83 -4.38 4.04
C PRO A 552 -16.32 -4.19 3.97
N LYS A 553 -15.91 -2.97 3.62
CA LYS A 553 -14.50 -2.65 3.43
C LYS A 553 -14.10 -1.39 4.17
N ASN A 554 -12.83 -1.32 4.55
CA ASN A 554 -12.27 -0.10 5.12
C ASN A 554 -11.89 0.86 3.99
N THR A 555 -11.33 2.02 4.34
CA THR A 555 -10.99 3.05 3.36
C THR A 555 -9.85 2.64 2.42
N SER A 556 -9.02 1.65 2.81
CA SER A 556 -7.99 1.11 1.92
C SER A 556 -8.50 -0.07 1.08
N ARG A 557 -9.81 -0.27 1.06
CA ARG A 557 -10.52 -1.28 0.24
C ARG A 557 -10.22 -2.71 0.67
N LYS A 558 -9.85 -2.92 1.94
CA LYS A 558 -9.67 -4.25 2.51
C LYS A 558 -10.95 -4.69 3.20
N ILE A 559 -11.30 -5.96 3.05
CA ILE A 559 -12.51 -6.52 3.67
C ILE A 559 -12.38 -6.50 5.19
N ILE A 560 -13.42 -6.02 5.86
CA ILE A 560 -13.49 -5.99 7.33
C ILE A 560 -14.09 -7.32 7.80
N ARG A 561 -13.22 -8.28 8.12
CA ARG A 561 -13.66 -9.65 8.46
C ARG A 561 -14.55 -9.71 9.72
N PHE A 562 -14.27 -8.87 10.72
CA PHE A 562 -15.07 -8.90 11.95
C PHE A 562 -16.49 -8.37 11.77
N ALA A 563 -16.76 -7.69 10.67
CA ALA A 563 -18.10 -7.17 10.37
C ALA A 563 -18.99 -8.21 9.65
N ILE A 564 -18.46 -9.39 9.36
CA ILE A 564 -19.19 -10.43 8.63
C ILE A 564 -20.02 -11.26 9.64
N ASP A 565 -21.29 -11.49 9.29
CA ASP A 565 -22.16 -12.37 10.08
C ASP A 565 -21.78 -13.83 9.79
N LYS A 566 -21.22 -14.49 10.77
CA LYS A 566 -20.71 -15.87 10.64
C LYS A 566 -21.75 -16.94 10.98
N THR A 567 -22.98 -16.54 11.23
CA THR A 567 -24.08 -17.44 11.53
C THR A 567 -24.41 -18.29 10.29
N ILE A 568 -24.61 -19.58 10.47
CA ILE A 568 -24.84 -20.52 9.36
C ILE A 568 -26.27 -21.08 9.32
N GLU A 569 -27.24 -20.55 10.08
CA GLU A 569 -28.64 -20.99 10.10
C GLU A 569 -29.64 -19.90 9.81
#